data_8f64fceaf47c6b9ebb157da995beae60
#
_entry.id   8f64fceaf47c6b9ebb157da995beae60
#
_cell.length_a   1.000
_cell.length_b   1.000
_cell.length_c   1.000
_cell.angle_alpha   90.00
_cell.angle_beta   90.00
_cell.angle_gamma   90.00
#
_symmetry.space_group_name_H-M   'P 1'
#
loop_
_entity.id
_entity.type
_entity.pdbx_description
1 polymer ?
#
loop_
_entity_poly.entity_id
_entity_poly.type
_entity_poly.pdbx_seq_one_letter_code
_entity_poly.pdbx_strand_id
1 'polypeptide(L)'
;ARISASVASKGIIAFFRGFKSRSTAELVRKNTGWAPKKLSMERISGSEVVKSNVIWGDAASIVSENRMPELDLTEVYPLDDHMRVNVIDPYSAVFRLLDQIEKTGDCTSSYEIYDGRRRSRIYFEMIGKTVLEQDRPGVFTGSAIVCDVKFDPIGGHRINSKWRSNKDAKGRIKVFFARPREGQIMPVRIE
;
A
#
# COMPACT_ATOMS: atom_id res chain seq x y z
N ALA A 1 11.29 -8.72 9.69
CA ALA A 1 11.56 -7.29 9.42
C ALA A 1 10.50 -6.40 10.06
N ARG A 2 10.90 -5.17 10.38
CA ARG A 2 9.97 -4.12 10.83
C ARG A 2 10.18 -2.90 9.94
N ILE A 3 9.09 -2.33 9.45
CA ILE A 3 9.09 -1.12 8.63
C ILE A 3 8.13 -0.09 9.22
N SER A 4 8.50 1.18 9.15
CA SER A 4 7.65 2.29 9.56
C SER A 4 7.61 3.33 8.45
N ALA A 5 6.41 3.85 8.19
CA ALA A 5 6.21 4.95 7.25
C ALA A 5 5.40 6.07 7.92
N SER A 6 5.72 7.30 7.56
CA SER A 6 4.97 8.47 8.01
C SER A 6 4.73 9.42 6.85
N VAL A 7 3.52 9.96 6.78
CA VAL A 7 3.10 10.97 5.81
C VAL A 7 2.44 12.12 6.56
N ALA A 8 2.78 13.34 6.21
CA ALA A 8 2.16 14.52 6.78
C ALA A 8 1.98 15.60 5.72
N SER A 9 0.88 16.34 5.80
CA SER A 9 0.69 17.56 5.01
C SER A 9 1.67 18.64 5.48
N LYS A 10 2.13 19.48 4.56
CA LYS A 10 3.02 20.64 4.85
C LYS A 10 2.47 21.91 4.21
N GLY A 11 2.98 23.05 4.66
CA GLY A 11 2.62 24.37 4.13
C GLY A 11 1.18 24.75 4.41
N ILE A 12 0.59 25.51 3.50
CA ILE A 12 -0.77 26.06 3.62
C ILE A 12 -1.84 24.96 3.83
N ILE A 13 -1.67 23.79 3.23
CA ILE A 13 -2.60 22.66 3.38
C ILE A 13 -2.62 22.16 4.83
N ALA A 14 -1.48 22.16 5.51
CA ALA A 14 -1.39 21.75 6.91
C ALA A 14 -2.14 22.71 7.84
N PHE A 15 -2.19 23.99 7.49
CA PHE A 15 -2.90 25.01 8.26
C PHE A 15 -4.42 24.83 8.21
N PHE A 16 -4.98 24.56 7.01
CA PHE A 16 -6.43 24.41 6.83
C PHE A 16 -6.94 22.99 7.14
N ARG A 17 -6.16 21.96 6.86
CA ARG A 17 -6.56 20.56 7.05
C ARG A 17 -5.34 19.70 7.33
N GLY A 18 -4.83 19.83 8.56
CA GLY A 18 -3.69 19.03 9.01
C GLY A 18 -3.97 17.54 8.85
N PHE A 19 -3.11 16.86 8.11
CA PHE A 19 -3.14 15.41 7.93
C PHE A 19 -1.80 14.82 8.36
N LYS A 20 -1.86 13.79 9.18
CA LYS A 20 -0.70 12.99 9.56
C LYS A 20 -1.09 11.52 9.62
N SER A 21 -0.30 10.67 9.01
CA SER A 21 -0.46 9.24 9.09
C SER A 21 0.87 8.59 9.43
N ARG A 22 0.83 7.65 10.35
CA ARG A 22 1.96 6.79 10.70
C ARG A 22 1.50 5.36 10.66
N SER A 23 2.30 4.50 10.04
CA SER A 23 2.07 3.06 10.02
C SER A 23 3.35 2.31 10.34
N THR A 24 3.20 1.17 11.00
CA THR A 24 4.30 0.24 11.29
C THR A 24 3.82 -1.16 10.97
N ALA A 25 4.60 -1.87 10.16
CA ALA A 25 4.37 -3.27 9.83
C ALA A 25 5.51 -4.14 10.37
N GLU A 26 5.14 -5.26 10.95
CA GLU A 26 6.06 -6.36 11.29
C GLU A 26 5.83 -7.51 10.33
N LEU A 27 6.89 -7.92 9.65
CA LEU A 27 6.87 -8.92 8.59
C LEU A 27 7.78 -10.08 8.96
N VAL A 28 7.40 -11.27 8.52
CA VAL A 28 8.21 -12.49 8.64
C VAL A 28 8.52 -13.05 7.25
N ARG A 29 9.72 -13.56 7.07
CA ARG A 29 10.10 -14.27 5.85
C ARG A 29 9.64 -15.72 5.96
N LYS A 30 8.81 -16.16 5.02
CA LYS A 30 8.36 -17.55 4.84
C LYS A 30 8.83 -18.08 3.48
N ASN A 31 8.68 -19.36 3.22
CA ASN A 31 9.03 -19.96 1.92
C ASN A 31 8.24 -19.33 0.75
N THR A 32 7.03 -18.86 1.02
CA THR A 32 6.14 -18.18 0.05
C THR A 32 6.44 -16.68 -0.10
N GLY A 33 7.52 -16.17 0.51
CA GLY A 33 7.88 -14.76 0.51
C GLY A 33 7.55 -14.05 1.84
N TRP A 34 7.49 -12.73 1.80
CA TRP A 34 7.15 -11.91 2.96
C TRP A 34 5.69 -12.07 3.36
N ALA A 35 5.46 -12.30 4.64
CA ALA A 35 4.14 -12.48 5.21
C ALA A 35 3.91 -11.48 6.36
N PRO A 36 2.68 -10.97 6.54
CA PRO A 36 2.36 -10.07 7.64
C PRO A 36 2.39 -10.81 8.97
N LYS A 37 2.82 -10.10 10.02
CA LYS A 37 2.65 -10.48 11.41
C LYS A 37 1.76 -9.49 12.13
N LYS A 38 2.01 -8.19 11.93
CA LYS A 38 1.26 -7.11 12.55
C LYS A 38 1.30 -5.86 11.68
N LEU A 39 0.18 -5.17 11.58
CA LEU A 39 0.07 -3.82 11.03
C LEU A 39 -0.56 -2.91 12.08
N SER A 40 0.12 -1.83 12.40
CA SER A 40 -0.40 -0.76 13.26
C SER A 40 -0.47 0.52 12.45
N MET A 41 -1.58 1.24 12.53
CA MET A 41 -1.78 2.50 11.83
C MET A 41 -2.39 3.54 12.77
N GLU A 42 -1.88 4.76 12.70
CA GLU A 42 -2.47 5.95 13.31
C GLU A 42 -2.63 7.02 12.25
N ARG A 43 -3.82 7.60 12.16
CA ARG A 43 -4.13 8.70 11.24
C ARG A 43 -4.79 9.83 12.02
N ILE A 44 -4.30 11.03 11.82
CA ILE A 44 -4.84 12.27 12.38
C ILE A 44 -5.26 13.15 11.21
N SER A 45 -6.51 13.61 11.22
CA SER A 45 -7.06 14.52 10.21
C SER A 45 -7.94 15.56 10.88
N GLY A 46 -7.41 16.77 11.07
CA GLY A 46 -8.03 17.76 11.94
C GLY A 46 -8.11 17.24 13.38
N SER A 47 -9.32 17.18 13.95
CA SER A 47 -9.58 16.63 15.29
C SER A 47 -9.83 15.12 15.30
N GLU A 48 -9.99 14.50 14.14
CA GLU A 48 -10.24 13.06 14.04
C GLU A 48 -8.93 12.27 14.21
N VAL A 49 -8.90 11.37 15.17
CA VAL A 49 -7.80 10.42 15.39
C VAL A 49 -8.31 9.02 15.18
N VAL A 50 -7.73 8.30 14.22
CA VAL A 50 -8.05 6.90 13.95
C VAL A 50 -6.83 6.05 14.22
N LYS A 51 -7.00 5.00 15.03
CA LYS A 51 -5.98 3.98 15.28
C LYS A 51 -6.51 2.63 14.86
N SER A 52 -5.68 1.81 14.24
CA SER A 52 -6.00 0.42 13.93
C SER A 52 -4.80 -0.49 14.13
N ASN A 53 -5.07 -1.70 14.58
CA ASN A 53 -4.09 -2.78 14.72
C ASN A 53 -4.69 -4.04 14.13
N VAL A 54 -3.92 -4.73 13.32
CA VAL A 54 -4.27 -6.02 12.73
C VAL A 54 -3.14 -6.99 13.02
N ILE A 55 -3.49 -8.19 13.47
CA ILE A 55 -2.55 -9.27 13.75
C ILE A 55 -2.92 -10.46 12.87
N TRP A 56 -1.93 -10.98 12.15
CA TRP A 56 -2.06 -12.17 11.33
C TRP A 56 -1.50 -13.38 12.06
N GLY A 57 -2.24 -14.48 11.96
CA GLY A 57 -1.79 -15.81 12.37
C GLY A 57 -1.13 -16.56 11.20
N ASP A 58 -1.17 -17.87 11.28
CA ASP A 58 -0.74 -18.72 10.20
C ASP A 58 -1.71 -18.67 9.03
N ALA A 59 -1.24 -19.10 7.84
CA ALA A 59 -2.00 -19.13 6.59
C ALA A 59 -2.60 -17.76 6.16
N ALA A 60 -1.96 -16.64 6.53
CA ALA A 60 -2.42 -15.28 6.17
C ALA A 60 -3.87 -14.98 6.60
N SER A 61 -4.32 -15.57 7.71
CA SER A 61 -5.61 -15.28 8.35
C SER A 61 -5.46 -14.18 9.39
N ILE A 62 -6.45 -13.30 9.50
CA ILE A 62 -6.50 -12.29 10.55
C ILE A 62 -7.01 -12.94 11.82
N VAL A 63 -6.22 -12.90 12.89
CA VAL A 63 -6.56 -13.48 14.20
C VAL A 63 -7.00 -12.44 15.21
N SER A 64 -6.65 -11.19 15.02
CA SER A 64 -7.09 -10.07 15.86
C SER A 64 -7.10 -8.78 15.06
N GLU A 65 -8.14 -8.01 15.27
CA GLU A 65 -8.30 -6.68 14.73
C GLU A 65 -8.90 -5.75 15.76
N ASN A 66 -8.32 -4.56 15.90
CA ASN A 66 -8.85 -3.50 16.75
C ASN A 66 -8.77 -2.17 16.01
N ARG A 67 -9.85 -1.38 16.09
CA ARG A 67 -9.93 -0.05 15.49
C ARG A 67 -10.65 0.91 16.42
N MET A 68 -10.12 2.12 16.55
CA MET A 68 -10.73 3.22 17.29
C MET A 68 -10.69 4.52 16.47
N PRO A 69 -11.80 5.25 16.33
CA PRO A 69 -13.16 4.82 16.69
C PRO A 69 -13.60 3.61 15.85
N GLU A 70 -14.60 2.90 16.32
CA GLU A 70 -15.23 1.80 15.58
C GLU A 70 -15.71 2.30 14.21
N LEU A 71 -15.75 1.39 13.26
CA LEU A 71 -16.20 1.70 11.91
C LEU A 71 -17.74 1.71 11.88
N ASP A 72 -18.31 2.78 11.37
CA ASP A 72 -19.73 2.79 11.02
C ASP A 72 -19.96 1.90 9.79
N LEU A 73 -20.55 0.74 10.03
CA LEU A 73 -20.78 -0.26 8.99
C LEU A 73 -21.83 0.18 7.96
N THR A 74 -22.66 1.20 8.28
CA THR A 74 -23.66 1.75 7.34
C THR A 74 -23.01 2.64 6.27
N GLU A 75 -21.81 3.15 6.53
CA GLU A 75 -21.07 4.01 5.60
C GLU A 75 -20.12 3.25 4.65
N VAL A 76 -19.96 1.96 4.83
CA VAL A 76 -18.98 1.17 4.07
C VAL A 76 -19.61 -0.04 3.41
N TYR A 77 -19.02 -0.48 2.30
CA TYR A 77 -19.38 -1.76 1.71
C TYR A 77 -19.04 -2.89 2.66
N PRO A 78 -19.92 -3.89 2.83
CA PRO A 78 -19.72 -5.01 3.74
C PRO A 78 -18.36 -5.68 3.51
N LEU A 79 -17.78 -6.18 4.60
CA LEU A 79 -16.59 -6.99 4.62
C LEU A 79 -16.88 -8.22 5.51
N ASP A 80 -17.28 -9.31 4.87
CA ASP A 80 -17.59 -10.55 5.55
C ASP A 80 -16.33 -11.27 6.04
N ASP A 81 -16.46 -12.19 6.99
CA ASP A 81 -15.32 -12.90 7.58
C ASP A 81 -14.50 -13.69 6.56
N HIS A 82 -15.16 -14.28 5.54
CA HIS A 82 -14.45 -14.98 4.47
C HIS A 82 -13.58 -14.04 3.61
N MET A 83 -13.83 -12.73 3.66
CA MET A 83 -13.01 -11.72 3.00
C MET A 83 -11.75 -11.33 3.80
N ARG A 84 -11.58 -11.88 5.02
CA ARG A 84 -10.43 -11.61 5.92
C ARG A 84 -9.39 -12.73 5.90
N VAL A 85 -9.56 -13.72 5.04
CA VAL A 85 -8.61 -14.81 4.84
C VAL A 85 -7.82 -14.64 3.55
N ASN A 86 -6.63 -15.23 3.49
CA ASN A 86 -5.72 -15.16 2.35
C ASN A 86 -5.38 -13.72 1.92
N VAL A 87 -5.28 -12.83 2.89
CA VAL A 87 -4.91 -11.42 2.67
C VAL A 87 -3.60 -11.09 3.35
N ILE A 88 -2.83 -10.20 2.72
CA ILE A 88 -1.59 -9.69 3.30
C ILE A 88 -1.70 -8.19 3.54
N ASP A 89 -0.82 -7.63 4.34
CA ASP A 89 -0.74 -6.18 4.50
C ASP A 89 -0.07 -5.51 3.27
N PRO A 90 -0.29 -4.20 3.04
CA PRO A 90 0.30 -3.50 1.91
C PRO A 90 1.83 -3.55 1.85
N TYR A 91 2.52 -3.59 3.00
CA TYR A 91 3.98 -3.66 3.04
C TYR A 91 4.50 -5.02 2.62
N SER A 92 3.83 -6.11 3.07
CA SER A 92 4.14 -7.46 2.60
C SER A 92 4.01 -7.57 1.08
N ALA A 93 2.97 -6.95 0.49
CA ALA A 93 2.79 -6.92 -0.96
C ALA A 93 3.96 -6.21 -1.66
N VAL A 94 4.37 -5.04 -1.16
CA VAL A 94 5.52 -4.30 -1.71
C VAL A 94 6.81 -5.13 -1.61
N PHE A 95 7.10 -5.75 -0.46
CA PHE A 95 8.31 -6.55 -0.31
C PHE A 95 8.31 -7.79 -1.19
N ARG A 96 7.15 -8.45 -1.39
CA ARG A 96 7.03 -9.56 -2.35
C ARG A 96 7.28 -9.09 -3.78
N LEU A 97 6.75 -7.93 -4.14
CA LEU A 97 6.98 -7.32 -5.45
C LEU A 97 8.45 -7.01 -5.67
N LEU A 98 9.13 -6.41 -4.70
CA LEU A 98 10.57 -6.12 -4.79
C LEU A 98 11.40 -7.38 -4.93
N ASP A 99 11.09 -8.44 -4.16
CA ASP A 99 11.73 -9.75 -4.30
C ASP A 99 11.53 -10.36 -5.69
N GLN A 100 10.34 -10.19 -6.27
CA GLN A 100 10.03 -10.67 -7.62
C GLN A 100 10.83 -9.91 -8.66
N ILE A 101 10.80 -8.57 -8.63
CA ILE A 101 11.57 -7.73 -9.55
C ILE A 101 13.07 -8.06 -9.47
N GLU A 102 13.59 -8.28 -8.25
CA GLU A 102 14.98 -8.65 -8.03
C GLU A 102 15.37 -9.97 -8.72
N LYS A 103 14.45 -10.95 -8.70
CA LYS A 103 14.69 -12.29 -9.26
C LYS A 103 14.45 -12.38 -10.76
N THR A 104 13.45 -11.66 -11.25
CA THR A 104 12.93 -11.88 -12.61
C THR A 104 13.10 -10.67 -13.53
N GLY A 105 13.32 -9.48 -12.95
CA GLY A 105 13.27 -8.21 -13.70
C GLY A 105 11.86 -7.79 -14.13
N ASP A 106 10.80 -8.45 -13.60
CA ASP A 106 9.40 -8.22 -13.96
C ASP A 106 8.57 -7.94 -12.70
N CYS A 107 7.68 -6.96 -12.78
CA CYS A 107 6.77 -6.59 -11.71
C CYS A 107 5.34 -7.15 -11.88
N THR A 108 5.06 -7.89 -12.95
CA THR A 108 3.72 -8.38 -13.23
C THR A 108 3.24 -9.35 -12.16
N SER A 109 2.31 -8.90 -11.33
CA SER A 109 1.82 -9.64 -10.16
C SER A 109 0.50 -9.10 -9.64
N SER A 110 -0.16 -9.84 -8.77
CA SER A 110 -1.32 -9.35 -8.02
C SER A 110 -1.33 -9.85 -6.59
N TYR A 111 -1.88 -9.03 -5.68
CA TYR A 111 -1.96 -9.34 -4.27
C TYR A 111 -3.32 -8.93 -3.71
N GLU A 112 -3.90 -9.80 -2.88
CA GLU A 112 -5.04 -9.46 -2.03
C GLU A 112 -4.51 -8.78 -0.78
N ILE A 113 -4.84 -7.51 -0.60
CA ILE A 113 -4.35 -6.70 0.53
C ILE A 113 -5.47 -6.29 1.47
N TYR A 114 -5.13 -6.21 2.76
CA TYR A 114 -5.98 -5.70 3.82
C TYR A 114 -5.22 -4.69 4.69
N ASP A 115 -5.81 -3.50 4.89
CA ASP A 115 -5.17 -2.39 5.59
C ASP A 115 -5.76 -2.10 6.99
N GLY A 116 -6.55 -3.04 7.56
CA GLY A 116 -7.26 -2.83 8.83
C GLY A 116 -8.63 -2.17 8.65
N ARG A 117 -9.09 -2.02 7.42
CA ARG A 117 -10.44 -1.59 7.08
C ARG A 117 -10.89 -2.07 5.70
N ARG A 118 -10.00 -2.00 4.71
CA ARG A 118 -10.33 -2.23 3.31
C ARG A 118 -9.63 -3.46 2.80
N ARG A 119 -10.39 -4.32 2.13
CA ARG A 119 -9.84 -5.31 1.24
C ARG A 119 -9.80 -4.77 -0.18
N SER A 120 -8.68 -4.90 -0.82
CA SER A 120 -8.47 -4.53 -2.22
C SER A 120 -7.61 -5.58 -2.88
N ARG A 121 -7.76 -5.74 -4.20
CA ARG A 121 -6.75 -6.40 -5.02
C ARG A 121 -5.90 -5.34 -5.68
N ILE A 122 -4.59 -5.45 -5.53
CA ILE A 122 -3.63 -4.61 -6.22
C ILE A 122 -3.00 -5.42 -7.35
N TYR A 123 -2.94 -4.82 -8.54
CA TYR A 123 -2.33 -5.39 -9.72
C TYR A 123 -1.13 -4.54 -10.11
N PHE A 124 -0.05 -5.20 -10.47
CA PHE A 124 1.11 -4.61 -11.10
C PHE A 124 1.27 -5.21 -12.49
N GLU A 125 1.47 -4.37 -13.48
CA GLU A 125 1.68 -4.77 -14.87
C GLU A 125 2.95 -4.08 -15.39
N MET A 126 3.93 -4.85 -15.82
CA MET A 126 5.15 -4.29 -16.40
C MET A 126 4.82 -3.70 -17.76
N ILE A 127 5.04 -2.39 -17.93
CA ILE A 127 4.81 -1.69 -19.19
C ILE A 127 6.11 -1.36 -19.94
N GLY A 128 7.26 -1.63 -19.34
CA GLY A 128 8.55 -1.47 -20.01
C GLY A 128 9.69 -1.03 -19.09
N LYS A 129 10.74 -0.55 -19.74
CA LYS A 129 11.91 0.07 -19.10
C LYS A 129 12.12 1.45 -19.68
N THR A 130 12.66 2.36 -18.88
CA THR A 130 12.98 3.72 -19.30
C THR A 130 14.27 4.20 -18.65
N VAL A 131 14.81 5.28 -19.15
CA VAL A 131 15.87 6.05 -18.47
C VAL A 131 15.23 7.29 -17.89
N LEU A 132 15.31 7.45 -16.57
CA LEU A 132 14.84 8.64 -15.88
C LEU A 132 15.91 9.73 -15.97
N GLU A 133 15.50 10.89 -16.45
CA GLU A 133 16.34 12.09 -16.50
C GLU A 133 16.11 12.96 -15.26
N GLN A 134 17.04 13.84 -15.01
CA GLN A 134 16.96 14.78 -13.90
C GLN A 134 16.01 15.94 -14.27
N ASP A 135 14.78 15.88 -13.72
CA ASP A 135 13.79 16.95 -13.87
C ASP A 135 13.83 17.98 -12.72
N ARG A 136 14.48 17.63 -11.60
CA ARG A 136 14.68 18.47 -10.41
C ARG A 136 15.84 17.96 -9.56
N PRO A 137 16.41 18.79 -8.67
CA PRO A 137 17.48 18.36 -7.78
C PRO A 137 17.06 17.20 -6.85
N GLY A 138 17.96 16.24 -6.67
CA GLY A 138 17.80 15.15 -5.69
C GLY A 138 16.89 13.99 -6.12
N VAL A 139 16.42 13.96 -7.37
CA VAL A 139 15.69 12.80 -7.91
C VAL A 139 16.66 11.77 -8.48
N PHE A 140 16.19 10.52 -8.51
CA PHE A 140 16.92 9.42 -9.13
C PHE A 140 17.03 9.64 -10.65
N THR A 141 18.20 9.38 -11.21
CA THR A 141 18.45 9.32 -12.65
C THR A 141 19.03 7.96 -13.03
N GLY A 142 18.67 7.44 -14.19
CA GLY A 142 19.16 6.16 -14.70
C GLY A 142 18.05 5.20 -15.08
N SER A 143 18.42 3.96 -15.38
CA SER A 143 17.48 2.93 -15.86
C SER A 143 16.48 2.53 -14.78
N ALA A 144 15.21 2.45 -15.14
CA ALA A 144 14.11 2.04 -14.28
C ALA A 144 13.14 1.12 -15.02
N ILE A 145 12.58 0.17 -14.27
CA ILE A 145 11.43 -0.66 -14.67
C ILE A 145 10.18 0.16 -14.40
N VAL A 146 9.24 0.19 -15.35
CA VAL A 146 7.98 0.93 -15.24
C VAL A 146 6.83 -0.05 -15.10
N CYS A 147 6.07 0.12 -14.03
CA CYS A 147 4.92 -0.73 -13.69
C CYS A 147 3.67 0.13 -13.57
N ASP A 148 2.61 -0.24 -14.29
CA ASP A 148 1.26 0.26 -14.03
C ASP A 148 0.70 -0.40 -12.77
N VAL A 149 0.04 0.39 -11.93
CA VAL A 149 -0.60 -0.09 -10.71
C VAL A 149 -2.09 0.18 -10.75
N LYS A 150 -2.88 -0.86 -10.55
CA LYS A 150 -4.34 -0.79 -10.50
C LYS A 150 -4.84 -1.33 -9.16
N PHE A 151 -5.90 -0.73 -8.64
CA PHE A 151 -6.57 -1.17 -7.43
C PHE A 151 -8.00 -1.55 -7.74
N ASP A 152 -8.40 -2.74 -7.31
CA ASP A 152 -9.78 -3.20 -7.35
C ASP A 152 -10.32 -3.25 -5.91
N PRO A 153 -11.25 -2.35 -5.53
CA PRO A 153 -11.83 -2.32 -4.20
C PRO A 153 -12.83 -3.47 -4.02
N ILE A 154 -12.62 -4.32 -3.01
CA ILE A 154 -13.47 -5.51 -2.74
C ILE A 154 -14.47 -5.20 -1.63
N GLY A 155 -14.02 -4.75 -0.46
CA GLY A 155 -14.89 -4.45 0.68
C GLY A 155 -14.26 -3.43 1.64
N GLY A 156 -15.03 -2.93 2.62
CA GLY A 156 -14.58 -1.95 3.61
C GLY A 156 -14.35 -0.54 3.08
N HIS A 157 -14.64 -0.28 1.82
CA HIS A 157 -14.55 1.05 1.20
C HIS A 157 -15.79 1.87 1.50
N ARG A 158 -15.64 3.18 1.69
CA ARG A 158 -16.80 4.06 1.89
C ARG A 158 -17.72 4.04 0.66
N ILE A 159 -19.03 3.94 0.89
CA ILE A 159 -20.06 3.90 -0.15
C ILE A 159 -19.98 5.16 -1.02
N ASN A 160 -19.84 6.34 -0.40
CA ASN A 160 -19.76 7.65 -1.05
C ASN A 160 -18.32 8.06 -1.42
N SER A 161 -17.40 7.12 -1.60
CA SER A 161 -16.03 7.42 -1.97
C SER A 161 -15.93 7.88 -3.42
N LYS A 162 -15.51 9.13 -3.64
CA LYS A 162 -15.24 9.69 -4.98
C LYS A 162 -14.20 8.87 -5.75
N TRP A 163 -13.27 8.22 -5.03
CA TRP A 163 -12.24 7.37 -5.63
C TRP A 163 -12.85 6.12 -6.28
N ARG A 164 -13.94 5.57 -5.72
CA ARG A 164 -14.62 4.40 -6.28
C ARG A 164 -15.54 4.74 -7.44
N SER A 165 -16.19 5.90 -7.41
CA SER A 165 -17.05 6.38 -8.50
C SER A 165 -16.25 6.72 -9.75
N ASN A 166 -14.96 6.89 -9.61
CA ASN A 166 -14.04 7.23 -10.69
C ASN A 166 -13.30 5.98 -11.23
N LYS A 167 -14.06 4.86 -11.44
CA LYS A 167 -13.52 3.65 -12.09
C LYS A 167 -12.91 3.94 -13.48
N ASP A 168 -13.39 5.01 -14.10
CA ASP A 168 -12.89 5.53 -15.38
C ASP A 168 -11.85 6.65 -15.19
N ALA A 169 -11.54 7.07 -13.98
CA ALA A 169 -10.47 8.01 -13.76
C ALA A 169 -9.17 7.36 -14.21
N LYS A 170 -8.77 7.79 -15.38
CA LYS A 170 -7.61 7.35 -16.17
C LYS A 170 -6.25 7.67 -15.51
N GLY A 171 -6.23 7.92 -14.23
CA GLY A 171 -5.00 8.02 -13.45
C GLY A 171 -4.42 6.62 -13.24
N ARG A 172 -3.77 6.08 -14.26
CA ARG A 172 -2.89 4.93 -14.07
C ARG A 172 -1.74 5.40 -13.20
N ILE A 173 -1.62 4.85 -12.01
CA ILE A 173 -0.47 5.10 -11.17
C ILE A 173 0.69 4.34 -11.79
N LYS A 174 1.72 5.07 -12.20
CA LYS A 174 2.97 4.47 -12.65
C LYS A 174 3.98 4.50 -11.52
N VAL A 175 4.57 3.36 -11.26
CA VAL A 175 5.67 3.25 -10.29
C VAL A 175 6.93 2.83 -11.03
N PHE A 176 7.99 3.56 -10.79
CA PHE A 176 9.31 3.32 -11.38
C PHE A 176 10.19 2.66 -10.33
N PHE A 177 10.69 1.48 -10.66
CA PHE A 177 11.59 0.74 -9.80
C PHE A 177 12.99 0.75 -10.37
N ALA A 178 13.96 1.05 -9.54
CA ALA A 178 15.36 1.06 -9.92
C ALA A 178 16.24 0.63 -8.76
N ARG A 179 17.52 0.45 -9.05
CA ARG A 179 18.57 0.17 -8.07
C ARG A 179 19.43 1.42 -7.91
N PRO A 180 19.14 2.29 -6.93
CA PRO A 180 19.98 3.44 -6.65
C PRO A 180 21.31 2.94 -6.04
N ARG A 181 22.40 3.14 -6.76
CA ARG A 181 23.73 2.64 -6.40
C ARG A 181 23.75 1.10 -6.40
N GLU A 182 24.69 0.47 -5.69
CA GLU A 182 24.80 -0.99 -5.53
C GLU A 182 23.79 -1.58 -4.52
N GLY A 183 22.69 -0.89 -4.31
CA GLY A 183 21.68 -1.26 -3.34
C GLY A 183 20.60 -2.21 -3.87
N GLN A 184 19.54 -2.35 -3.10
CA GLN A 184 18.35 -3.13 -3.44
C GLN A 184 17.44 -2.36 -4.41
N ILE A 185 16.65 -3.10 -5.19
CA ILE A 185 15.53 -2.55 -5.97
C ILE A 185 14.56 -1.83 -5.04
N MET A 186 14.17 -0.62 -5.42
CA MET A 186 13.18 0.18 -4.68
C MET A 186 12.37 1.07 -5.62
N PRO A 187 11.18 1.53 -5.21
CA PRO A 187 10.46 2.54 -5.94
C PRO A 187 11.22 3.89 -5.85
N VAL A 188 11.51 4.49 -6.99
CA VAL A 188 12.27 5.74 -7.11
C VAL A 188 11.43 6.91 -7.60
N ARG A 189 10.25 6.62 -8.22
CA ARG A 189 9.32 7.63 -8.73
C ARG A 189 7.92 7.06 -8.79
N ILE A 190 6.92 7.92 -8.56
CA ILE A 190 5.48 7.63 -8.71
C ILE A 190 4.86 8.75 -9.51
N GLU A 191 4.06 8.42 -10.53
CA GLU A 191 3.31 9.33 -11.41
C GLU A 191 1.84 8.96 -11.50
#